data_f06ab6267bc29eea1f98e1a39592ce2b
#
_entry.id   f06ab6267bc29eea1f98e1a39592ce2b
#
_cell.length_a   1.000
_cell.length_b   1.000
_cell.length_c   1.000
_cell.angle_alpha   90.00
_cell.angle_beta   90.00
_cell.angle_gamma   90.00
#
_symmetry.space_group_name_H-M   'P 1'
#
loop_
_entity.id
_entity.type
_entity.pdbx_description
1 polymer ?
#
loop_
_entity_poly.entity_id
_entity_poly.type
_entity_poly.pdbx_seq_one_letter_code
_entity_poly.pdbx_strand_id
1 'polypeptide(L)'
;MKISVVTAVYNRVDMIRAAIDSVQAQTYANIEHVIQDGGSRDATLDIVRAAANDKTVVISERDHGIYDAINRGIRNTTGDVVGLMHSDDMFAGPDVLAKVAAAFKDPAVDGVYGDLQYVAADNPSRIIRHWRSKGYTPEK
;
A
#
# COMPACT_ATOMS: atom_id res chain seq x y z
N MET A 1 -2.24 17.31 -4.73
CA MET A 1 -2.98 16.05 -4.92
C MET A 1 -2.65 15.13 -3.78
N LYS A 2 -3.66 14.60 -3.12
CA LYS A 2 -3.48 13.67 -2.01
C LYS A 2 -3.59 12.23 -2.50
N ILE A 3 -2.65 11.39 -2.10
CA ILE A 3 -2.63 9.96 -2.41
C ILE A 3 -2.99 9.18 -1.15
N SER A 4 -4.01 8.33 -1.26
CA SER A 4 -4.38 7.38 -0.20
C SER A 4 -3.84 6.00 -0.55
N VAL A 5 -3.00 5.45 0.32
CA VAL A 5 -2.54 4.06 0.22
C VAL A 5 -3.41 3.20 1.12
N VAL A 6 -3.98 2.15 0.58
CA VAL A 6 -4.84 1.20 1.32
C VAL A 6 -4.10 -0.12 1.48
N THR A 7 -3.99 -0.57 2.72
CA THR A 7 -3.45 -1.88 3.08
C THR A 7 -4.48 -2.65 3.88
N ALA A 8 -4.98 -3.75 3.34
CA ALA A 8 -5.77 -4.72 4.08
C ALA A 8 -4.84 -5.70 4.77
N VAL A 9 -5.10 -6.00 6.04
CA VAL A 9 -4.24 -6.89 6.83
C VAL A 9 -5.07 -7.80 7.73
N TYR A 10 -4.61 -9.04 7.86
CA TYR A 10 -5.15 -10.01 8.82
C TYR A 10 -4.06 -11.01 9.20
N ASN A 11 -3.66 -11.02 10.48
CA ASN A 11 -2.65 -11.94 11.02
C ASN A 11 -1.35 -11.96 10.20
N ARG A 12 -0.66 -10.79 10.09
CA ARG A 12 0.58 -10.61 9.33
C ARG A 12 1.69 -9.99 10.18
N VAL A 13 1.94 -10.55 11.35
CA VAL A 13 2.95 -10.05 12.30
C VAL A 13 4.32 -9.88 11.66
N ASP A 14 4.73 -10.80 10.79
CA ASP A 14 6.08 -10.83 10.22
C ASP A 14 6.31 -9.81 9.10
N MET A 15 5.24 -9.32 8.47
CA MET A 15 5.34 -8.56 7.22
C MET A 15 4.83 -7.12 7.32
N ILE A 16 3.86 -6.87 8.20
CA ILE A 16 3.15 -5.58 8.21
C ILE A 16 4.06 -4.39 8.52
N ARG A 17 5.06 -4.55 9.37
CA ARG A 17 5.96 -3.46 9.72
C ARG A 17 6.74 -2.94 8.51
N ALA A 18 7.26 -3.83 7.68
CA ALA A 18 8.00 -3.44 6.48
C ALA A 18 7.12 -2.69 5.48
N ALA A 19 5.87 -3.11 5.31
CA ALA A 19 4.91 -2.41 4.47
C ALA A 19 4.67 -0.97 4.97
N ILE A 20 4.42 -0.81 6.26
CA ILE A 20 4.19 0.51 6.88
C ILE A 20 5.42 1.39 6.73
N ASP A 21 6.60 0.88 7.04
CA ASP A 21 7.85 1.62 6.97
C ASP A 21 8.12 2.10 5.54
N SER A 22 7.81 1.29 4.52
CA SER A 22 8.01 1.69 3.11
C SER A 22 7.09 2.82 2.68
N VAL A 23 5.89 2.91 3.23
CA VAL A 23 4.96 4.03 3.00
C VAL A 23 5.46 5.28 3.71
N GLN A 24 5.88 5.17 4.96
CA GLN A 24 6.37 6.30 5.75
C GLN A 24 7.68 6.88 5.22
N ALA A 25 8.48 6.07 4.52
CA ALA A 25 9.73 6.49 3.90
C ALA A 25 9.56 7.24 2.58
N GLN A 26 8.34 7.36 2.05
CA GLN A 26 8.11 8.08 0.80
C GLN A 26 8.39 9.57 0.93
N THR A 27 9.05 10.12 -0.09
CA THR A 27 9.39 11.56 -0.13
C THR A 27 8.20 12.44 -0.44
N TYR A 28 7.18 11.91 -1.11
CA TYR A 28 5.94 12.63 -1.38
C TYR A 28 5.15 12.80 -0.06
N ALA A 29 4.89 14.06 0.33
CA ALA A 29 4.39 14.36 1.66
C ALA A 29 2.87 14.27 1.81
N ASN A 30 2.11 14.53 0.74
CA ASN A 30 0.65 14.62 0.80
C ASN A 30 0.00 13.24 0.62
N ILE A 31 0.15 12.41 1.64
CA ILE A 31 -0.36 11.03 1.65
C ILE A 31 -1.16 10.74 2.91
N GLU A 32 -2.02 9.74 2.82
CA GLU A 32 -2.55 9.01 3.98
C GLU A 32 -2.36 7.51 3.76
N HIS A 33 -2.14 6.78 4.82
CA HIS A 33 -2.08 5.33 4.79
C HIS A 33 -3.25 4.76 5.58
N VAL A 34 -4.23 4.22 4.89
CA VAL A 34 -5.39 3.56 5.50
C VAL A 34 -5.07 2.09 5.67
N ILE A 35 -4.98 1.65 6.91
CA ILE A 35 -4.74 0.24 7.25
C ILE A 35 -6.06 -0.34 7.75
N GLN A 36 -6.61 -1.24 6.96
CA GLN A 36 -7.85 -1.93 7.24
C GLN A 36 -7.54 -3.32 7.80
N ASP A 37 -7.60 -3.46 9.11
CA ASP A 37 -7.40 -4.73 9.80
C ASP A 37 -8.71 -5.52 9.88
N GLY A 38 -8.67 -6.79 9.52
CA GLY A 38 -9.82 -7.69 9.49
C GLY A 38 -10.14 -8.36 10.83
N GLY A 39 -9.73 -7.77 11.93
CA GLY A 39 -9.91 -8.32 13.26
C GLY A 39 -8.82 -9.31 13.62
N SER A 40 -7.56 -8.97 13.38
CA SER A 40 -6.40 -9.82 13.70
C SER A 40 -6.43 -10.27 15.16
N ARG A 41 -6.08 -11.54 15.35
CA ARG A 41 -6.06 -12.19 16.68
C ARG A 41 -4.65 -12.32 17.25
N ASP A 42 -3.63 -12.05 16.45
CA ASP A 42 -2.23 -12.02 16.86
C ASP A 42 -1.79 -10.59 17.19
N ALA A 43 -0.49 -10.35 17.29
CA ALA A 43 0.07 -9.05 17.61
C ALA A 43 0.08 -8.06 16.43
N THR A 44 -0.52 -8.39 15.29
CA THR A 44 -0.52 -7.54 14.08
C THR A 44 -1.02 -6.13 14.39
N LEU A 45 -2.18 -6.01 15.04
CA LEU A 45 -2.78 -4.71 15.33
C LEU A 45 -1.92 -3.88 16.30
N ASP A 46 -1.26 -4.52 17.26
CA ASP A 46 -0.34 -3.83 18.16
C ASP A 46 0.85 -3.25 17.42
N ILE A 47 1.40 -4.00 16.45
CA ILE A 47 2.50 -3.53 15.59
C ILE A 47 2.04 -2.35 14.73
N VAL A 48 0.86 -2.45 14.14
CA VAL A 48 0.28 -1.37 13.32
C VAL A 48 0.15 -0.09 14.15
N ARG A 49 -0.43 -0.18 15.34
CA ARG A 49 -0.64 0.98 16.21
C ARG A 49 0.67 1.59 16.70
N ALA A 50 1.67 0.75 16.99
CA ALA A 50 3.00 1.22 17.40
C ALA A 50 3.74 1.91 16.24
N ALA A 51 3.53 1.49 15.00
CA ALA A 51 4.17 2.07 13.83
C ALA A 51 3.43 3.28 13.25
N ALA A 52 2.15 3.48 13.60
CA ALA A 52 1.33 4.55 13.06
C ALA A 52 1.89 5.94 13.38
N ASN A 53 1.77 6.85 12.41
CA ASN A 53 2.09 8.27 12.56
C ASN A 53 0.83 9.12 12.28
N ASP A 54 0.99 10.44 12.19
CA ASP A 54 -0.11 11.38 11.95
C ASP A 54 -0.81 11.21 10.59
N LYS A 55 -0.20 10.48 9.64
CA LYS A 55 -0.75 10.18 8.32
C LYS A 55 -1.40 8.79 8.23
N THR A 56 -1.38 8.03 9.31
CA THR A 56 -1.90 6.67 9.37
C THR A 56 -3.31 6.67 9.92
N VAL A 57 -4.23 6.03 9.20
CA VAL A 57 -5.60 5.77 9.64
C VAL A 57 -5.73 4.27 9.87
N VAL A 58 -6.03 3.87 11.10
CA VAL A 58 -6.14 2.46 11.48
C VAL A 58 -7.59 2.13 11.80
N ILE A 59 -8.15 1.17 11.07
CA ILE A 59 -9.50 0.66 11.30
C ILE A 59 -9.39 -0.86 11.49
N SER A 60 -9.94 -1.35 12.60
CA SER A 60 -9.98 -2.78 12.88
C SER A 60 -11.42 -3.19 13.06
N GLU A 61 -11.87 -4.07 12.17
CA GLU A 61 -13.21 -4.64 12.22
C GLU A 61 -13.22 -5.97 11.47
N ARG A 62 -14.04 -6.88 11.93
CA ARG A 62 -14.22 -8.15 11.24
C ARG A 62 -14.80 -7.94 9.85
N ASP A 63 -14.24 -8.64 8.86
CA ASP A 63 -14.66 -8.56 7.46
C ASP A 63 -14.97 -9.94 6.88
N HIS A 64 -15.34 -9.97 5.61
CA HIS A 64 -15.67 -11.18 4.86
C HIS A 64 -14.56 -11.60 3.87
N GLY A 65 -13.31 -11.28 4.21
CA GLY A 65 -12.14 -11.63 3.41
C GLY A 65 -11.46 -10.41 2.80
N ILE A 66 -10.36 -10.66 2.06
CA ILE A 66 -9.45 -9.61 1.60
C ILE A 66 -10.13 -8.57 0.69
N TYR A 67 -11.00 -8.99 -0.21
CA TYR A 67 -11.68 -8.05 -1.11
C TYR A 67 -12.66 -7.14 -0.38
N ASP A 68 -13.37 -7.67 0.62
CA ASP A 68 -14.22 -6.88 1.49
C ASP A 68 -13.38 -5.87 2.30
N ALA A 69 -12.25 -6.31 2.84
CA ALA A 69 -11.32 -5.44 3.56
C ALA A 69 -10.79 -4.31 2.67
N ILE A 70 -10.38 -4.61 1.45
CA ILE A 70 -9.91 -3.61 0.48
C ILE A 70 -11.03 -2.60 0.19
N ASN A 71 -12.23 -3.06 -0.08
CA ASN A 71 -13.38 -2.18 -0.36
C ASN A 71 -13.71 -1.28 0.83
N ARG A 72 -13.65 -1.80 2.04
CA ARG A 72 -13.84 -1.00 3.26
C ARG A 72 -12.73 0.04 3.42
N GLY A 73 -11.48 -0.35 3.18
CA GLY A 73 -10.34 0.55 3.20
C GLY A 73 -10.50 1.70 2.20
N ILE A 74 -10.90 1.39 0.97
CA ILE A 74 -11.15 2.40 -0.07
C ILE A 74 -12.24 3.39 0.36
N ARG A 75 -13.32 2.92 0.98
CA ARG A 75 -14.39 3.80 1.49
C ARG A 75 -13.92 4.74 2.60
N ASN A 76 -12.84 4.40 3.28
CA ASN A 76 -12.26 5.21 4.36
C ASN A 76 -11.17 6.17 3.86
N THR A 77 -10.91 6.22 2.57
CA THR A 77 -9.92 7.14 1.99
C THR A 77 -10.49 8.54 1.78
N THR A 78 -9.62 9.53 1.84
CA THR A 78 -9.96 10.94 1.57
C THR A 78 -9.13 11.56 0.46
N GLY A 79 -8.20 10.80 -0.15
CA GLY A 79 -7.31 11.28 -1.19
C GLY A 79 -7.96 11.36 -2.57
N ASP A 80 -7.27 12.05 -3.46
CA ASP A 80 -7.68 12.19 -4.86
C ASP A 80 -7.36 10.93 -5.69
N VAL A 81 -6.34 10.20 -5.26
CA VAL A 81 -5.88 8.97 -5.89
C VAL A 81 -5.77 7.88 -4.82
N VAL A 82 -6.23 6.69 -5.15
CA VAL A 82 -6.15 5.53 -4.27
C VAL A 82 -5.18 4.51 -4.86
N GLY A 83 -4.22 4.08 -4.06
CA GLY A 83 -3.31 2.99 -4.38
C GLY A 83 -3.46 1.84 -3.40
N LEU A 84 -3.20 0.64 -3.87
CA LEU A 84 -3.26 -0.57 -3.03
C LEU A 84 -1.84 -1.06 -2.73
N MET A 85 -1.57 -1.32 -1.46
CA MET A 85 -0.34 -1.93 -0.96
C MET A 85 -0.72 -3.11 -0.08
N HIS A 86 -0.43 -4.32 -0.51
CA HIS A 86 -0.72 -5.51 0.30
C HIS A 86 0.18 -5.57 1.53
N SER A 87 -0.28 -6.28 2.55
CA SER A 87 0.39 -6.32 3.86
C SER A 87 1.77 -7.00 3.85
N ASP A 88 2.06 -7.77 2.82
CA ASP A 88 3.33 -8.46 2.60
C ASP A 88 4.20 -7.82 1.50
N ASP A 89 3.77 -6.68 0.98
CA ASP A 89 4.50 -5.92 -0.04
C ASP A 89 5.16 -4.68 0.56
N MET A 90 6.03 -4.06 -0.22
CA MET A 90 6.64 -2.78 0.10
C MET A 90 6.96 -2.01 -1.18
N PHE A 91 7.04 -0.69 -1.09
CA PHE A 91 7.53 0.11 -2.19
C PHE A 91 9.02 -0.14 -2.42
N ALA A 92 9.43 -0.14 -3.70
CA ALA A 92 10.81 -0.43 -4.10
C ALA A 92 11.81 0.66 -3.69
N GLY A 93 11.33 1.85 -3.38
CA GLY A 93 12.17 2.98 -2.97
C GLY A 93 11.36 4.15 -2.47
N PRO A 94 12.02 5.23 -2.02
CA PRO A 94 11.35 6.35 -1.38
C PRO A 94 10.65 7.32 -2.34
N ASP A 95 10.85 7.18 -3.63
CA ASP A 95 10.35 8.11 -4.66
C ASP A 95 9.18 7.58 -5.48
N VAL A 96 8.62 6.42 -5.12
CA VAL A 96 7.55 5.77 -5.90
C VAL A 96 6.30 6.64 -5.95
N LEU A 97 5.81 7.11 -4.80
CA LEU A 97 4.61 7.95 -4.77
C LEU A 97 4.83 9.32 -5.41
N ALA A 98 6.05 9.86 -5.34
CA ALA A 98 6.39 11.09 -6.05
C ALA A 98 6.30 10.90 -7.58
N LYS A 99 6.73 9.77 -8.10
CA LYS A 99 6.58 9.40 -9.52
C LYS A 99 5.12 9.21 -9.91
N VAL A 100 4.33 8.57 -9.06
CA VAL A 100 2.89 8.43 -9.26
C VAL A 100 2.21 9.79 -9.34
N ALA A 101 2.51 10.69 -8.41
CA ALA A 101 1.96 12.04 -8.40
C ALA A 101 2.35 12.81 -9.68
N ALA A 102 3.58 12.66 -10.14
CA ALA A 102 4.05 13.29 -11.37
C ALA A 102 3.29 12.78 -12.61
N ALA A 103 3.00 11.48 -12.67
CA ALA A 103 2.22 10.89 -13.76
C ALA A 103 0.79 11.45 -13.83
N PHE A 104 0.16 11.69 -12.69
CA PHE A 104 -1.18 12.26 -12.61
C PHE A 104 -1.25 13.78 -12.91
N LYS A 105 -0.14 14.44 -13.14
CA LYS A 105 -0.16 15.82 -13.63
C LYS A 105 -0.75 15.96 -15.04
N ASP A 106 -0.67 14.88 -15.82
CA ASP A 106 -1.38 14.79 -17.09
C ASP A 106 -2.85 14.47 -16.82
N PRO A 107 -3.80 15.38 -17.17
CA PRO A 107 -5.21 15.18 -16.89
C PRO A 107 -5.85 14.02 -17.67
N ALA A 108 -5.17 13.48 -18.67
CA ALA A 108 -5.62 12.31 -19.42
C ALA A 108 -5.30 10.98 -18.72
N VAL A 109 -4.50 11.01 -17.65
CA VAL A 109 -4.12 9.80 -16.91
C VAL A 109 -5.17 9.48 -15.85
N ASP A 110 -5.79 8.30 -15.97
CA ASP A 110 -6.80 7.80 -15.03
C ASP A 110 -6.24 6.77 -14.03
N GLY A 111 -5.14 6.14 -14.35
CA GLY A 111 -4.50 5.16 -13.50
C GLY A 111 -3.02 4.99 -13.81
N VAL A 112 -2.28 4.54 -12.81
CA VAL A 112 -0.84 4.28 -12.91
C VAL A 112 -0.55 2.89 -12.37
N TYR A 113 0.31 2.17 -13.03
CA TYR A 113 0.82 0.88 -12.56
C TYR A 113 2.33 0.82 -12.79
N GLY A 114 2.99 -0.08 -12.08
CA GLY A 114 4.44 -0.22 -12.15
C GLY A 114 4.89 -1.66 -12.30
N ASP A 115 6.20 -1.83 -12.37
CA ASP A 115 6.83 -3.13 -12.36
C ASP A 115 6.84 -3.73 -10.96
N LEU A 116 7.05 -5.02 -10.87
CA LEU A 116 7.19 -5.77 -9.63
C LEU A 116 8.56 -6.42 -9.55
N GLN A 117 9.09 -6.52 -8.33
CA GLN A 117 10.26 -7.29 -8.02
C GLN A 117 9.93 -8.32 -6.96
N TYR A 118 10.27 -9.59 -7.22
CA TYR A 118 10.22 -10.62 -6.20
C TYR A 118 11.57 -10.62 -5.48
N VAL A 119 11.55 -10.39 -4.17
CA VAL A 119 12.74 -10.29 -3.34
C VAL A 119 12.78 -11.43 -2.33
N ALA A 120 13.99 -11.73 -1.82
CA ALA A 120 14.14 -12.73 -0.79
C ALA A 120 13.50 -12.29 0.51
N ALA A 121 12.76 -13.18 1.19
CA ALA A 121 12.07 -12.88 2.44
C ALA A 121 13.04 -12.44 3.56
N ASP A 122 14.25 -12.99 3.57
CA ASP A 122 15.31 -12.73 4.55
C ASP A 122 16.17 -11.50 4.19
N ASN A 123 16.14 -11.07 2.92
CA ASN A 123 16.93 -9.94 2.44
C ASN A 123 16.22 -9.23 1.27
N PRO A 124 15.45 -8.15 1.53
CA PRO A 124 14.75 -7.41 0.48
C PRO A 124 15.65 -6.77 -0.58
N SER A 125 16.94 -6.62 -0.31
CA SER A 125 17.90 -6.12 -1.30
C SER A 125 18.26 -7.17 -2.36
N ARG A 126 17.98 -8.46 -2.12
CA ARG A 126 18.23 -9.54 -3.04
C ARG A 126 17.02 -9.78 -3.94
N ILE A 127 17.12 -9.34 -5.19
CA ILE A 127 16.07 -9.50 -6.18
C ILE A 127 16.13 -10.92 -6.75
N ILE A 128 15.00 -11.66 -6.61
CA ILE A 128 14.86 -13.02 -7.17
C ILE A 128 14.32 -12.96 -8.59
N ARG A 129 13.35 -12.07 -8.84
CA ARG A 129 12.69 -11.94 -10.13
C ARG A 129 12.24 -10.50 -10.34
N HIS A 130 12.43 -10.01 -11.56
CA HIS A 130 11.89 -8.71 -11.98
C HIS A 130 10.74 -8.95 -12.97
N TRP A 131 9.55 -8.52 -12.60
CA TRP A 131 8.38 -8.56 -13.48
C TRP A 131 8.20 -7.18 -14.10
N ARG A 132 8.40 -7.11 -15.40
CA ARG A 132 8.14 -5.88 -16.17
C ARG A 132 6.71 -5.88 -16.68
N SER A 133 5.97 -4.83 -16.32
CA SER A 133 4.61 -4.63 -16.78
C SER A 133 4.59 -4.30 -18.27
N LYS A 134 3.55 -4.81 -18.95
CA LYS A 134 3.28 -4.45 -20.35
C LYS A 134 2.25 -3.33 -20.41
N GLY A 135 2.22 -2.61 -21.53
CA GLY A 135 1.20 -1.60 -21.75
C GLY A 135 -0.21 -2.16 -21.61
N TYR A 136 -1.08 -1.40 -21.00
CA TYR A 136 -2.49 -1.74 -20.79
C TYR A 136 -3.37 -0.94 -21.74
N THR A 137 -4.33 -1.62 -22.35
CA THR A 137 -5.43 -0.99 -23.10
C THR A 137 -6.75 -1.55 -22.62
N PRO A 138 -7.79 -0.71 -22.42
CA PRO A 138 -9.08 -1.16 -21.87
C PRO A 138 -9.79 -2.24 -22.69
N GLU A 139 -9.43 -2.40 -23.95
CA GLU A 139 -10.05 -3.33 -24.91
C GLU A 139 -9.45 -4.75 -24.87
N LYS A 140 -8.53 -5.02 -23.95
CA LYS A 140 -7.89 -6.34 -23.84
C LYS A 140 -8.33 -7.09 -22.60
#